data_916b2d75593fbe7039e2ee1852229742
#
_entry.id   916b2d75593fbe7039e2ee1852229742
#
_cell.length_a   1.000
_cell.length_b   1.000
_cell.length_c   1.000
_cell.angle_alpha   90.00
_cell.angle_beta   90.00
_cell.angle_gamma   90.00
#
_symmetry.space_group_name_H-M   'P 1'
#
loop_
_entity.id
_entity.type
_entity.pdbx_description
1 polymer ?
#
loop_
_entity_poly.entity_id
_entity_poly.type
_entity_poly.pdbx_seq_one_letter_code
_entity_poly.pdbx_strand_id
1 'polypeptide(L)'
;MTEGNILHQLIQFAIPLLLANLLQQLYNAVDMMVIGHYVGSSGTVGVSSGGEIATLATFLATSFGSAGQIYVAQLAGSKDYTSISETIGTSFILTMLLSVVCSVAGIAFCNVFLEWLNCPKEAFDQAKSYMIVVSLGLPFVFGYNAVCGILRGMGESRQPLLFVAVAAAANVIMDILFVAVIPLKATGTAIATVVSQFASFAAAVIFLYRKKDQLGLDFSLKGMRIHMNHLMVLVRLGVPLAANSALIHGTQTVCASFVNSFGLVASATNSIGNKINKLINVFTHSVNAGAGAMVGQNIGARKFDRVNKIILTTSALAACFAAISAVISIAFPRQVFRLFTNDPEVIEFGVVFLKISLIGIAISPLQGSFSSVVTGSGNANLSFFSGILDGVILRLGLSFLLAYTFEMGILGFFYGNVLGRFGPVIVGATYFFTGKWKTRKLLIDSAK
;
A
#
# COMPACT_ATOMS: atom_id res chain seq x y z
N MET A 1 -18.04 7.26 -12.42
CA MET A 1 -18.58 6.22 -11.51
C MET A 1 -19.80 6.65 -10.71
N THR A 2 -20.40 7.79 -11.08
CA THR A 2 -21.58 8.34 -10.39
C THR A 2 -22.93 7.82 -10.92
N GLU A 3 -22.92 6.98 -11.98
CA GLU A 3 -24.10 6.41 -12.64
C GLU A 3 -23.81 4.95 -13.05
N GLY A 4 -24.86 4.20 -13.43
CA GLY A 4 -24.74 2.81 -13.88
C GLY A 4 -24.66 1.77 -12.73
N ASN A 5 -24.37 0.52 -13.09
CA ASN A 5 -24.34 -0.61 -12.13
C ASN A 5 -23.08 -0.55 -11.26
N ILE A 6 -23.27 -0.51 -9.93
CA ILE A 6 -22.18 -0.39 -8.94
C ILE A 6 -21.27 -1.61 -8.95
N LEU A 7 -21.86 -2.82 -8.96
CA LEU A 7 -21.08 -4.07 -8.92
C LEU A 7 -20.18 -4.20 -10.15
N HIS A 8 -20.73 -3.93 -11.34
CA HIS A 8 -19.97 -3.96 -12.59
C HIS A 8 -18.79 -2.99 -12.55
N GLN A 9 -19.04 -1.72 -12.16
CA GLN A 9 -17.98 -0.70 -12.06
C GLN A 9 -16.92 -1.07 -11.02
N LEU A 10 -17.33 -1.61 -9.87
CA LEU A 10 -16.42 -2.03 -8.81
C LEU A 10 -15.51 -3.18 -9.29
N ILE A 11 -16.06 -4.19 -9.94
CA ILE A 11 -15.30 -5.32 -10.50
C ILE A 11 -14.36 -4.83 -11.62
N GLN A 12 -14.86 -4.01 -12.54
CA GLN A 12 -14.07 -3.46 -13.64
C GLN A 12 -12.89 -2.63 -13.16
N PHE A 13 -13.04 -1.96 -12.01
CA PHE A 13 -11.96 -1.21 -11.38
C PHE A 13 -11.03 -2.08 -10.54
N ALA A 14 -11.57 -3.04 -9.78
CA ALA A 14 -10.81 -3.86 -8.85
C ALA A 14 -9.91 -4.91 -9.54
N ILE A 15 -10.38 -5.52 -10.65
CA ILE A 15 -9.61 -6.56 -11.34
C ILE A 15 -8.26 -6.04 -11.86
N PRO A 16 -8.16 -4.90 -12.57
CA PRO A 16 -6.85 -4.39 -13.00
C PRO A 16 -5.92 -4.07 -11.82
N LEU A 17 -6.45 -3.53 -10.73
CA LEU A 17 -5.64 -3.27 -9.52
C LEU A 17 -5.17 -4.56 -8.85
N LEU A 18 -6.01 -5.58 -8.80
CA LEU A 18 -5.64 -6.90 -8.30
C LEU A 18 -4.49 -7.48 -9.12
N LEU A 19 -4.62 -7.47 -10.44
CA LEU A 19 -3.58 -7.96 -11.34
C LEU A 19 -2.28 -7.16 -11.21
N ALA A 20 -2.36 -5.83 -11.08
CA ALA A 20 -1.19 -4.97 -10.85
C ALA A 20 -0.48 -5.33 -9.54
N ASN A 21 -1.23 -5.51 -8.45
CA ASN A 21 -0.68 -5.89 -7.16
C ASN A 21 -0.07 -7.30 -7.17
N LEU A 22 -0.68 -8.26 -7.87
CA LEU A 22 -0.13 -9.61 -8.05
C LEU A 22 1.15 -9.59 -8.88
N LEU A 23 1.18 -8.87 -10.00
CA LEU A 23 2.39 -8.69 -10.81
C LEU A 23 3.52 -8.08 -9.98
N GLN A 24 3.21 -7.09 -9.14
CA GLN A 24 4.19 -6.47 -8.25
C GLN A 24 4.76 -7.47 -7.23
N GLN A 25 3.92 -8.35 -6.65
CA GLN A 25 4.41 -9.40 -5.76
C GLN A 25 5.26 -10.43 -6.50
N LEU A 26 4.90 -10.77 -7.73
CA LEU A 26 5.65 -11.72 -8.56
C LEU A 26 7.05 -11.21 -8.89
N TYR A 27 7.19 -9.98 -9.41
CA TYR A 27 8.52 -9.49 -9.74
C TYR A 27 9.40 -9.29 -8.50
N ASN A 28 8.85 -8.85 -7.34
CA ASN A 28 9.59 -8.79 -6.09
C ASN A 28 10.09 -10.18 -5.64
N ALA A 29 9.30 -11.24 -5.90
CA ALA A 29 9.73 -12.60 -5.62
C ALA A 29 10.86 -13.04 -6.57
N VAL A 30 10.79 -12.67 -7.84
CA VAL A 30 11.85 -12.94 -8.83
C VAL A 30 13.15 -12.22 -8.45
N ASP A 31 13.10 -10.94 -8.08
CA ASP A 31 14.25 -10.19 -7.55
C ASP A 31 14.96 -10.97 -6.44
N MET A 32 14.19 -11.43 -5.44
CA MET A 32 14.74 -12.16 -4.30
C MET A 32 15.30 -13.54 -4.69
N MET A 33 14.71 -14.20 -5.68
CA MET A 33 15.22 -15.47 -6.22
C MET A 33 16.52 -15.27 -6.98
N VAL A 34 16.59 -14.25 -7.83
CA VAL A 34 17.79 -13.94 -8.63
C VAL A 34 18.94 -13.58 -7.70
N ILE A 35 18.76 -12.64 -6.75
CA ILE A 35 19.82 -12.25 -5.84
C ILE A 35 20.24 -13.42 -4.93
N GLY A 36 19.30 -14.21 -4.44
CA GLY A 36 19.59 -15.38 -3.60
C GLY A 36 20.37 -16.46 -4.33
N HIS A 37 20.08 -16.70 -5.61
CA HIS A 37 20.75 -17.72 -6.42
C HIS A 37 22.17 -17.30 -6.85
N TYR A 38 22.35 -16.06 -7.30
CA TYR A 38 23.63 -15.61 -7.89
C TYR A 38 24.57 -14.96 -6.89
N VAL A 39 24.07 -14.37 -5.80
CA VAL A 39 24.89 -13.64 -4.81
C VAL A 39 24.89 -14.31 -3.42
N GLY A 40 23.85 -15.10 -3.14
CA GLY A 40 23.71 -15.83 -1.88
C GLY A 40 23.17 -14.98 -0.75
N SER A 41 23.41 -15.44 0.50
CA SER A 41 22.83 -14.86 1.72
C SER A 41 23.26 -13.41 1.97
N SER A 42 24.52 -13.05 1.72
CA SER A 42 25.00 -11.67 1.91
C SER A 42 24.30 -10.68 0.97
N GLY A 43 24.04 -11.10 -0.29
CA GLY A 43 23.29 -10.30 -1.25
C GLY A 43 21.82 -10.12 -0.83
N THR A 44 21.18 -11.20 -0.41
CA THR A 44 19.78 -11.17 0.05
C THR A 44 19.62 -10.28 1.27
N VAL A 45 20.52 -10.35 2.25
CA VAL A 45 20.53 -9.47 3.43
C VAL A 45 20.81 -8.03 3.02
N GLY A 46 21.77 -7.81 2.08
CA GLY A 46 22.08 -6.49 1.56
C GLY A 46 20.87 -5.81 0.91
N VAL A 47 20.16 -6.52 0.03
CA VAL A 47 18.93 -6.02 -0.62
C VAL A 47 17.82 -5.77 0.41
N SER A 48 17.62 -6.68 1.37
CA SER A 48 16.59 -6.52 2.40
C SER A 48 16.86 -5.31 3.28
N SER A 49 18.06 -5.19 3.85
CA SER A 49 18.41 -4.08 4.75
C SER A 49 18.48 -2.74 4.01
N GLY A 50 19.10 -2.71 2.83
CA GLY A 50 19.18 -1.50 2.00
C GLY A 50 17.82 -1.06 1.45
N GLY A 51 16.87 -2.01 1.29
CA GLY A 51 15.51 -1.76 0.78
C GLY A 51 14.52 -1.22 1.80
N GLU A 52 14.79 -1.32 3.11
CA GLU A 52 13.85 -0.86 4.16
C GLU A 52 13.53 0.64 4.06
N ILE A 53 14.55 1.47 3.81
CA ILE A 53 14.36 2.93 3.65
C ILE A 53 13.56 3.24 2.39
N ALA A 54 13.82 2.53 1.30
CA ALA A 54 13.03 2.66 0.08
C ALA A 54 11.56 2.26 0.30
N THR A 55 11.32 1.27 1.14
CA THR A 55 9.98 0.86 1.55
C THR A 55 9.27 1.95 2.33
N LEU A 56 9.93 2.60 3.30
CA LEU A 56 9.37 3.74 4.04
C LEU A 56 9.07 4.92 3.12
N ALA A 57 9.98 5.25 2.20
CA ALA A 57 9.76 6.29 1.20
C ALA A 57 8.59 5.95 0.26
N THR A 58 8.42 4.67 -0.11
CA THR A 58 7.29 4.20 -0.92
C THR A 58 5.95 4.34 -0.17
N PHE A 59 5.91 4.14 1.15
CA PHE A 59 4.71 4.42 1.93
C PHE A 59 4.34 5.91 1.92
N LEU A 60 5.32 6.78 1.99
CA LEU A 60 5.10 8.22 1.85
C LEU A 60 4.56 8.55 0.45
N ALA A 61 5.18 8.03 -0.61
CA ALA A 61 4.75 8.20 -2.00
C ALA A 61 3.31 7.72 -2.23
N THR A 62 2.97 6.53 -1.73
CA THR A 62 1.61 5.95 -1.82
C THR A 62 0.58 6.75 -1.04
N SER A 63 0.95 7.31 0.11
CA SER A 63 0.06 8.13 0.94
C SER A 63 -0.28 9.45 0.26
N PHE A 64 0.70 10.13 -0.34
CA PHE A 64 0.44 11.34 -1.13
C PHE A 64 -0.25 11.02 -2.46
N GLY A 65 0.04 9.88 -3.09
CA GLY A 65 -0.74 9.37 -4.23
C GLY A 65 -2.21 9.11 -3.87
N SER A 66 -2.47 8.57 -2.68
CA SER A 66 -3.83 8.37 -2.15
C SER A 66 -4.52 9.69 -1.82
N ALA A 67 -3.79 10.69 -1.31
CA ALA A 67 -4.32 12.04 -1.11
C ALA A 67 -4.77 12.65 -2.44
N GLY A 68 -3.97 12.54 -3.49
CA GLY A 68 -4.34 12.92 -4.86
C GLY A 68 -5.56 12.16 -5.36
N GLN A 69 -5.62 10.84 -5.16
CA GLN A 69 -6.77 10.01 -5.52
C GLN A 69 -8.07 10.49 -4.87
N ILE A 70 -8.06 10.73 -3.56
CA ILE A 70 -9.24 11.17 -2.79
C ILE A 70 -9.72 12.52 -3.28
N TYR A 71 -8.80 13.47 -3.45
CA TYR A 71 -9.16 14.82 -3.84
C TYR A 71 -9.66 14.88 -5.29
N VAL A 72 -8.95 14.26 -6.22
CA VAL A 72 -9.36 14.16 -7.63
C VAL A 72 -10.68 13.39 -7.78
N ALA A 73 -10.95 12.38 -6.95
CA ALA A 73 -12.23 11.68 -6.98
C ALA A 73 -13.39 12.62 -6.67
N GLN A 74 -13.28 13.51 -5.66
CA GLN A 74 -14.31 14.48 -5.34
C GLN A 74 -14.46 15.53 -6.46
N LEU A 75 -13.36 16.04 -7.00
CA LEU A 75 -13.37 16.97 -8.14
C LEU A 75 -14.00 16.35 -9.40
N ALA A 76 -13.68 15.09 -9.70
CA ALA A 76 -14.29 14.37 -10.82
C ALA A 76 -15.79 14.15 -10.61
N GLY A 77 -16.22 13.92 -9.38
CA GLY A 77 -17.63 13.83 -9.02
C GLY A 77 -18.40 15.14 -9.25
N SER A 78 -17.80 16.27 -8.93
CA SER A 78 -18.38 17.60 -9.17
C SER A 78 -18.20 18.11 -10.61
N LYS A 79 -17.46 17.37 -11.46
CA LYS A 79 -17.10 17.74 -12.83
C LYS A 79 -16.25 19.02 -12.94
N ASP A 80 -15.47 19.32 -11.92
CA ASP A 80 -14.55 20.48 -11.89
C ASP A 80 -13.20 20.12 -12.52
N TYR A 81 -13.16 20.09 -13.85
CA TYR A 81 -11.98 19.70 -14.62
C TYR A 81 -10.82 20.72 -14.50
N THR A 82 -11.14 21.99 -14.28
CA THR A 82 -10.11 23.03 -14.07
C THR A 82 -9.30 22.74 -12.80
N SER A 83 -10.00 22.54 -11.69
CA SER A 83 -9.36 22.20 -10.42
C SER A 83 -8.63 20.83 -10.49
N ILE A 84 -9.09 19.88 -11.32
CA ILE A 84 -8.35 18.63 -11.57
C ILE A 84 -7.01 18.94 -12.21
N SER A 85 -6.94 19.74 -13.26
CA SER A 85 -5.69 20.12 -13.94
C SER A 85 -4.71 20.80 -13.00
N GLU A 86 -5.17 21.78 -12.20
CA GLU A 86 -4.37 22.47 -11.19
C GLU A 86 -3.86 21.54 -10.08
N THR A 87 -4.71 20.58 -9.67
CA THR A 87 -4.35 19.56 -8.68
C THR A 87 -3.27 18.61 -9.21
N ILE A 88 -3.32 18.25 -10.51
CA ILE A 88 -2.32 17.38 -11.13
C ILE A 88 -0.95 18.05 -11.09
N GLY A 89 -0.83 19.30 -11.55
CA GLY A 89 0.42 20.05 -11.53
C GLY A 89 0.96 20.22 -10.10
N THR A 90 0.10 20.63 -9.17
CA THR A 90 0.47 20.81 -7.76
C THR A 90 0.92 19.50 -7.10
N SER A 91 0.19 18.39 -7.33
CA SER A 91 0.51 17.07 -6.79
C SER A 91 1.85 16.57 -7.33
N PHE A 92 2.11 16.76 -8.63
CA PHE A 92 3.36 16.34 -9.25
C PHE A 92 4.55 17.08 -8.65
N ILE A 93 4.49 18.43 -8.55
CA ILE A 93 5.58 19.20 -7.97
C ILE A 93 5.80 18.85 -6.50
N LEU A 94 4.73 18.73 -5.70
CA LEU A 94 4.81 18.35 -4.30
C LEU A 94 5.50 16.99 -4.13
N THR A 95 5.09 16.00 -4.90
CA THR A 95 5.67 14.64 -4.79
C THR A 95 7.12 14.60 -5.30
N MET A 96 7.48 15.39 -6.31
CA MET A 96 8.87 15.53 -6.74
C MET A 96 9.74 16.18 -5.66
N LEU A 97 9.27 17.24 -5.01
CA LEU A 97 9.99 17.87 -3.89
C LEU A 97 10.19 16.89 -2.72
N LEU A 98 9.14 16.17 -2.34
CA LEU A 98 9.23 15.15 -1.30
C LEU A 98 10.22 14.04 -1.68
N SER A 99 10.23 13.61 -2.94
CA SER A 99 11.15 12.58 -3.41
C SER A 99 12.61 13.02 -3.32
N VAL A 100 12.91 14.27 -3.66
CA VAL A 100 14.26 14.84 -3.54
C VAL A 100 14.70 14.87 -2.07
N VAL A 101 13.82 15.29 -1.17
CA VAL A 101 14.10 15.28 0.29
C VAL A 101 14.41 13.86 0.76
N CYS A 102 13.57 12.88 0.38
CA CYS A 102 13.78 11.47 0.74
C CYS A 102 15.07 10.90 0.14
N SER A 103 15.38 11.25 -1.13
CA SER A 103 16.60 10.81 -1.82
C SER A 103 17.86 11.35 -1.11
N VAL A 104 17.88 12.66 -0.83
CA VAL A 104 19.00 13.29 -0.12
C VAL A 104 19.16 12.71 1.28
N ALA A 105 18.06 12.53 2.03
CA ALA A 105 18.09 11.91 3.35
C ALA A 105 18.59 10.46 3.29
N GLY A 106 18.09 9.66 2.34
CA GLY A 106 18.51 8.26 2.15
C GLY A 106 19.99 8.12 1.83
N ILE A 107 20.55 9.03 1.04
CA ILE A 107 21.97 9.03 0.70
C ILE A 107 22.82 9.58 1.84
N ALA A 108 22.46 10.73 2.41
CA ALA A 108 23.24 11.40 3.44
C ALA A 108 23.32 10.62 4.76
N PHE A 109 22.23 9.97 5.14
CA PHE A 109 22.13 9.21 6.40
C PHE A 109 22.24 7.69 6.19
N CYS A 110 22.71 7.22 5.04
CA CYS A 110 22.77 5.82 4.66
C CYS A 110 23.46 4.94 5.75
N ASN A 111 24.63 5.35 6.21
CA ASN A 111 25.39 4.59 7.22
C ASN A 111 24.61 4.53 8.56
N VAL A 112 24.06 5.66 9.00
CA VAL A 112 23.28 5.74 10.25
C VAL A 112 22.06 4.83 10.20
N PHE A 113 21.34 4.81 9.08
CA PHE A 113 20.17 3.95 8.92
C PHE A 113 20.55 2.46 8.93
N LEU A 114 21.63 2.07 8.26
CA LEU A 114 22.09 0.69 8.25
C LEU A 114 22.60 0.22 9.61
N GLU A 115 23.25 1.11 10.36
CA GLU A 115 23.65 0.85 11.76
C GLU A 115 22.42 0.66 12.67
N TRP A 116 21.40 1.52 12.55
CA TRP A 116 20.15 1.38 13.31
C TRP A 116 19.40 0.08 12.99
N LEU A 117 19.50 -0.39 11.75
CA LEU A 117 18.92 -1.66 11.33
C LEU A 117 19.77 -2.87 11.76
N ASN A 118 20.89 -2.65 12.46
CA ASN A 118 21.87 -3.70 12.82
C ASN A 118 22.28 -4.55 11.62
N CYS A 119 22.55 -3.89 10.47
CA CYS A 119 22.97 -4.59 9.27
C CYS A 119 24.29 -5.34 9.51
N PRO A 120 24.37 -6.66 9.22
CA PRO A 120 25.59 -7.43 9.36
C PRO A 120 26.75 -6.84 8.56
N LYS A 121 27.96 -6.85 9.13
CA LYS A 121 29.18 -6.27 8.50
C LYS A 121 29.46 -6.87 7.13
N GLU A 122 29.20 -8.16 6.95
CA GLU A 122 29.42 -8.89 5.70
C GLU A 122 28.48 -8.44 4.56
N ALA A 123 27.31 -7.87 4.90
CA ALA A 123 26.32 -7.38 3.94
C ALA A 123 26.32 -5.85 3.84
N PHE A 124 27.06 -5.14 4.70
CA PHE A 124 26.96 -3.68 4.86
C PHE A 124 27.26 -2.91 3.57
N ASP A 125 28.34 -3.25 2.87
CA ASP A 125 28.73 -2.58 1.62
C ASP A 125 27.69 -2.81 0.50
N GLN A 126 27.10 -4.02 0.45
CA GLN A 126 26.05 -4.35 -0.50
C GLN A 126 24.76 -3.60 -0.17
N ALA A 127 24.39 -3.54 1.11
CA ALA A 127 23.23 -2.79 1.58
C ALA A 127 23.38 -1.28 1.31
N LYS A 128 24.56 -0.73 1.57
CA LYS A 128 24.88 0.68 1.29
C LYS A 128 24.78 1.01 -0.19
N SER A 129 25.40 0.21 -1.05
CA SER A 129 25.36 0.40 -2.50
C SER A 129 23.91 0.31 -3.02
N TYR A 130 23.17 -0.70 -2.55
CA TYR A 130 21.75 -0.86 -2.88
C TYR A 130 20.92 0.37 -2.48
N MET A 131 21.06 0.80 -1.21
CA MET A 131 20.32 1.93 -0.66
C MET A 131 20.59 3.23 -1.40
N ILE A 132 21.86 3.54 -1.74
CA ILE A 132 22.21 4.74 -2.49
C ILE A 132 21.54 4.73 -3.87
N VAL A 133 21.67 3.64 -4.62
CA VAL A 133 21.11 3.52 -5.97
C VAL A 133 19.59 3.64 -5.94
N VAL A 134 18.90 2.93 -5.04
CA VAL A 134 17.45 2.98 -4.96
C VAL A 134 16.96 4.35 -4.48
N SER A 135 17.73 5.03 -3.59
CA SER A 135 17.41 6.41 -3.18
C SER A 135 17.44 7.39 -4.36
N LEU A 136 18.37 7.24 -5.30
CA LEU A 136 18.38 8.02 -6.55
C LEU A 136 17.15 7.74 -7.43
N GLY A 137 16.55 6.55 -7.31
CA GLY A 137 15.33 6.15 -8.04
C GLY A 137 14.03 6.66 -7.44
N LEU A 138 14.01 7.19 -6.20
CA LEU A 138 12.79 7.64 -5.52
C LEU A 138 11.95 8.65 -6.32
N PRO A 139 12.52 9.60 -7.09
CA PRO A 139 11.70 10.49 -7.93
C PRO A 139 10.78 9.74 -8.89
N PHE A 140 11.21 8.61 -9.43
CA PHE A 140 10.37 7.79 -10.32
C PHE A 140 9.26 7.10 -9.57
N VAL A 141 9.53 6.60 -8.34
CA VAL A 141 8.54 5.99 -7.46
C VAL A 141 7.45 7.00 -7.07
N PHE A 142 7.85 8.20 -6.65
CA PHE A 142 6.92 9.26 -6.24
C PHE A 142 6.08 9.75 -7.42
N GLY A 143 6.71 10.02 -8.57
CA GLY A 143 6.01 10.45 -9.78
C GLY A 143 5.01 9.42 -10.28
N TYR A 144 5.40 8.16 -10.34
CA TYR A 144 4.52 7.05 -10.68
C TYR A 144 3.29 6.98 -9.74
N ASN A 145 3.51 7.04 -8.41
CA ASN A 145 2.43 6.98 -7.44
C ASN A 145 1.48 8.19 -7.52
N ALA A 146 2.01 9.38 -7.80
CA ALA A 146 1.19 10.57 -8.02
C ALA A 146 0.28 10.39 -9.23
N VAL A 147 0.82 9.97 -10.38
CA VAL A 147 0.04 9.74 -11.62
C VAL A 147 -1.01 8.64 -11.39
N CYS A 148 -0.61 7.52 -10.81
CA CYS A 148 -1.54 6.42 -10.54
C CYS A 148 -2.65 6.83 -9.55
N GLY A 149 -2.34 7.64 -8.54
CA GLY A 149 -3.33 8.19 -7.61
C GLY A 149 -4.38 9.03 -8.35
N ILE A 150 -3.94 9.96 -9.20
CA ILE A 150 -4.81 10.80 -10.02
C ILE A 150 -5.70 9.95 -10.93
N LEU A 151 -5.13 9.00 -11.68
CA LEU A 151 -5.88 8.13 -12.58
C LEU A 151 -6.95 7.32 -11.82
N ARG A 152 -6.59 6.77 -10.67
CA ARG A 152 -7.56 6.06 -9.81
C ARG A 152 -8.66 6.99 -9.30
N GLY A 153 -8.35 8.23 -8.95
CA GLY A 153 -9.33 9.24 -8.57
C GLY A 153 -10.33 9.55 -9.69
N MET A 154 -9.86 9.60 -10.94
CA MET A 154 -10.68 9.74 -12.13
C MET A 154 -11.50 8.49 -12.49
N GLY A 155 -11.23 7.35 -11.83
CA GLY A 155 -11.91 6.08 -12.10
C GLY A 155 -11.19 5.19 -13.11
N GLU A 156 -9.95 5.50 -13.46
CA GLU A 156 -9.13 4.73 -14.40
C GLU A 156 -8.16 3.80 -13.63
N SER A 157 -8.34 2.49 -13.79
CA SER A 157 -7.50 1.47 -13.14
C SER A 157 -6.72 0.59 -14.13
N ARG A 158 -7.09 0.60 -15.42
CA ARG A 158 -6.45 -0.21 -16.45
C ARG A 158 -5.04 0.28 -16.75
N GLN A 159 -4.84 1.60 -16.79
CA GLN A 159 -3.56 2.18 -17.12
C GLN A 159 -2.48 1.90 -16.06
N PRO A 160 -2.75 2.05 -14.75
CA PRO A 160 -1.83 1.59 -13.71
C PRO A 160 -1.37 0.14 -13.87
N LEU A 161 -2.25 -0.78 -14.29
CA LEU A 161 -1.87 -2.16 -14.57
C LEU A 161 -0.84 -2.26 -15.71
N LEU A 162 -1.06 -1.52 -16.81
CA LEU A 162 -0.10 -1.52 -17.93
C LEU A 162 1.26 -0.98 -17.52
N PHE A 163 1.29 0.08 -16.69
CA PHE A 163 2.55 0.65 -16.21
C PHE A 163 3.30 -0.33 -15.30
N VAL A 164 2.59 -1.07 -14.44
CA VAL A 164 3.21 -2.14 -13.61
C VAL A 164 3.69 -3.29 -14.49
N ALA A 165 2.95 -3.66 -15.54
CA ALA A 165 3.39 -4.71 -16.45
C ALA A 165 4.69 -4.34 -17.18
N VAL A 166 4.82 -3.09 -17.62
CA VAL A 166 6.07 -2.55 -18.19
C VAL A 166 7.21 -2.61 -17.17
N ALA A 167 6.94 -2.16 -15.93
CA ALA A 167 7.94 -2.22 -14.86
C ALA A 167 8.37 -3.67 -14.57
N ALA A 168 7.44 -4.60 -14.44
CA ALA A 168 7.73 -6.00 -14.15
C ALA A 168 8.58 -6.66 -15.26
N ALA A 169 8.24 -6.42 -16.53
CA ALA A 169 9.01 -6.92 -17.64
C ALA A 169 10.44 -6.34 -17.67
N ALA A 170 10.57 -5.02 -17.50
CA ALA A 170 11.86 -4.34 -17.43
C ALA A 170 12.71 -4.86 -16.27
N ASN A 171 12.10 -5.01 -15.08
CA ASN A 171 12.80 -5.48 -13.87
C ASN A 171 13.39 -6.88 -14.07
N VAL A 172 12.59 -7.86 -14.50
CA VAL A 172 13.08 -9.24 -14.71
C VAL A 172 14.21 -9.29 -15.75
N ILE A 173 14.09 -8.54 -16.86
CA ILE A 173 15.12 -8.48 -17.88
C ILE A 173 16.40 -7.86 -17.32
N MET A 174 16.30 -6.75 -16.59
CA MET A 174 17.44 -6.04 -16.02
C MET A 174 18.10 -6.79 -14.88
N ASP A 175 17.33 -7.53 -14.04
CA ASP A 175 17.90 -8.40 -13.00
C ASP A 175 18.75 -9.51 -13.61
N ILE A 176 18.26 -10.20 -14.62
CA ILE A 176 19.05 -11.20 -15.32
C ILE A 176 20.32 -10.57 -15.91
N LEU A 177 20.21 -9.40 -16.53
CA LEU A 177 21.34 -8.71 -17.14
C LEU A 177 22.38 -8.29 -16.09
N PHE A 178 21.96 -7.57 -15.03
CA PHE A 178 22.87 -6.95 -14.09
C PHE A 178 23.31 -7.84 -12.92
N VAL A 179 22.63 -8.95 -12.69
CA VAL A 179 22.99 -9.88 -11.61
C VAL A 179 23.58 -11.18 -12.16
N ALA A 180 22.99 -11.75 -13.23
CA ALA A 180 23.45 -13.03 -13.78
C ALA A 180 24.52 -12.87 -14.86
N VAL A 181 24.39 -11.88 -15.76
CA VAL A 181 25.34 -11.69 -16.89
C VAL A 181 26.47 -10.74 -16.52
N ILE A 182 26.13 -9.57 -15.92
CA ILE A 182 27.10 -8.58 -15.45
C ILE A 182 27.11 -8.61 -13.93
N PRO A 183 27.94 -9.38 -13.23
CA PRO A 183 27.76 -9.73 -11.81
C PRO A 183 27.94 -8.53 -10.86
N LEU A 184 27.02 -7.56 -10.92
CA LEU A 184 27.01 -6.36 -10.08
C LEU A 184 26.44 -6.60 -8.68
N LYS A 185 26.11 -7.85 -8.33
CA LYS A 185 25.58 -8.25 -7.02
C LYS A 185 24.31 -7.42 -6.63
N ALA A 186 24.20 -7.01 -5.36
CA ALA A 186 23.07 -6.21 -4.87
C ALA A 186 22.91 -4.87 -5.61
N THR A 187 23.99 -4.25 -6.08
CA THR A 187 23.93 -3.03 -6.90
C THR A 187 23.22 -3.28 -8.22
N GLY A 188 23.40 -4.47 -8.83
CA GLY A 188 22.70 -4.88 -10.05
C GLY A 188 21.18 -4.91 -9.88
N THR A 189 20.71 -5.53 -8.81
CA THR A 189 19.26 -5.55 -8.45
C THR A 189 18.74 -4.13 -8.18
N ALA A 190 19.53 -3.27 -7.51
CA ALA A 190 19.13 -1.88 -7.29
C ALA A 190 18.96 -1.11 -8.61
N ILE A 191 19.90 -1.26 -9.56
CA ILE A 191 19.81 -0.64 -10.89
C ILE A 191 18.61 -1.19 -11.66
N ALA A 192 18.37 -2.51 -11.65
CA ALA A 192 17.21 -3.13 -12.28
C ALA A 192 15.91 -2.55 -11.74
N THR A 193 15.79 -2.40 -10.41
CA THR A 193 14.64 -1.78 -9.74
C THR A 193 14.46 -0.32 -10.19
N VAL A 194 15.52 0.49 -10.20
CA VAL A 194 15.43 1.90 -10.62
C VAL A 194 15.05 2.05 -12.08
N VAL A 195 15.64 1.24 -12.98
CA VAL A 195 15.31 1.24 -14.43
C VAL A 195 13.85 0.85 -14.65
N SER A 196 13.36 -0.16 -13.92
CA SER A 196 11.96 -0.59 -14.02
C SER A 196 10.99 0.49 -13.51
N GLN A 197 11.31 1.18 -12.41
CA GLN A 197 10.53 2.31 -11.89
C GLN A 197 10.55 3.49 -12.86
N PHE A 198 11.69 3.80 -13.47
CA PHE A 198 11.78 4.79 -14.54
C PHE A 198 10.89 4.43 -15.73
N ALA A 199 10.94 3.19 -16.22
CA ALA A 199 10.12 2.73 -17.34
C ALA A 199 8.61 2.87 -17.04
N SER A 200 8.20 2.49 -15.83
CA SER A 200 6.82 2.64 -15.34
C SER A 200 6.40 4.11 -15.26
N PHE A 201 7.25 4.97 -14.70
CA PHE A 201 7.01 6.40 -14.60
C PHE A 201 6.95 7.05 -15.98
N ALA A 202 7.90 6.74 -16.87
CA ALA A 202 7.90 7.24 -18.23
C ALA A 202 6.62 6.85 -19.00
N ALA A 203 6.16 5.59 -18.87
CA ALA A 203 4.91 5.14 -19.44
C ALA A 203 3.71 5.94 -18.90
N ALA A 204 3.69 6.23 -17.60
CA ALA A 204 2.65 7.03 -16.96
C ALA A 204 2.63 8.48 -17.45
N VAL A 205 3.79 9.13 -17.58
CA VAL A 205 3.91 10.49 -18.11
C VAL A 205 3.53 10.56 -19.59
N ILE A 206 3.99 9.61 -20.42
CA ILE A 206 3.62 9.52 -21.83
C ILE A 206 2.11 9.37 -21.98
N PHE A 207 1.48 8.55 -21.15
CA PHE A 207 0.03 8.40 -21.16
C PHE A 207 -0.69 9.71 -20.83
N LEU A 208 -0.30 10.40 -19.76
CA LEU A 208 -0.87 11.71 -19.42
C LEU A 208 -0.66 12.74 -20.53
N TYR A 209 0.53 12.76 -21.13
CA TYR A 209 0.81 13.69 -22.24
C TYR A 209 -0.08 13.43 -23.46
N ARG A 210 -0.30 12.15 -23.81
CA ARG A 210 -1.22 11.79 -24.92
C ARG A 210 -2.68 12.12 -24.61
N LYS A 211 -3.07 12.20 -23.36
CA LYS A 211 -4.42 12.52 -22.90
C LYS A 211 -4.59 13.99 -22.47
N LYS A 212 -3.55 14.82 -22.63
CA LYS A 212 -3.52 16.21 -22.15
C LYS A 212 -4.75 17.02 -22.58
N ASP A 213 -5.13 16.94 -23.87
CA ASP A 213 -6.23 17.72 -24.42
C ASP A 213 -7.59 17.25 -23.87
N GLN A 214 -7.75 15.94 -23.62
CA GLN A 214 -8.95 15.37 -23.02
C GLN A 214 -9.10 15.69 -21.52
N LEU A 215 -7.97 15.89 -20.85
CA LEU A 215 -7.91 16.17 -19.41
C LEU A 215 -7.73 17.67 -19.12
N GLY A 216 -7.62 18.49 -20.15
CA GLY A 216 -7.34 19.92 -20.02
C GLY A 216 -6.01 20.23 -19.37
N LEU A 217 -4.99 19.34 -19.57
CA LEU A 217 -3.68 19.46 -18.93
C LEU A 217 -2.78 20.39 -19.74
N ASP A 218 -2.22 21.39 -19.06
CA ASP A 218 -1.17 22.22 -19.60
C ASP A 218 0.20 21.75 -19.06
N PHE A 219 0.95 21.06 -19.91
CA PHE A 219 2.33 20.62 -19.63
C PHE A 219 3.38 21.72 -19.81
N SER A 220 2.97 22.96 -20.08
CA SER A 220 3.90 24.10 -20.12
C SER A 220 4.44 24.39 -18.70
N LEU A 221 5.63 24.99 -18.64
CA LEU A 221 6.19 25.46 -17.37
C LEU A 221 5.28 26.49 -16.67
N LYS A 222 4.40 27.14 -17.43
CA LYS A 222 3.39 28.07 -16.90
C LYS A 222 2.16 27.37 -16.35
N GLY A 223 1.77 26.23 -16.93
CA GLY A 223 0.65 25.40 -16.48
C GLY A 223 1.01 24.53 -15.26
N MET A 224 2.27 24.11 -15.15
CA MET A 224 2.77 23.38 -13.98
C MET A 224 3.14 24.38 -12.86
N ARG A 225 2.16 24.77 -12.06
CA ARG A 225 2.33 25.68 -10.93
C ARG A 225 1.84 25.04 -9.64
N ILE A 226 2.39 25.50 -8.52
CA ILE A 226 1.84 25.19 -7.20
C ILE A 226 0.66 26.13 -6.95
N HIS A 227 -0.54 25.57 -6.88
CA HIS A 227 -1.73 26.27 -6.42
C HIS A 227 -1.88 26.03 -4.91
N MET A 228 -1.69 27.09 -4.11
CA MET A 228 -1.60 26.99 -2.66
C MET A 228 -2.85 26.33 -2.03
N ASN A 229 -4.03 26.60 -2.58
CA ASN A 229 -5.27 26.00 -2.12
C ASN A 229 -5.27 24.47 -2.29
N HIS A 230 -4.86 23.97 -3.46
CA HIS A 230 -4.74 22.54 -3.74
C HIS A 230 -3.60 21.89 -2.94
N LEU A 231 -2.45 22.59 -2.80
CA LEU A 231 -1.33 22.15 -1.97
C LEU A 231 -1.76 21.90 -0.53
N MET A 232 -2.49 22.85 0.07
CA MET A 232 -2.96 22.73 1.45
C MET A 232 -3.89 21.53 1.63
N VAL A 233 -4.77 21.25 0.67
CA VAL A 233 -5.63 20.05 0.69
C VAL A 233 -4.79 18.77 0.60
N LEU A 234 -3.85 18.69 -0.34
CA LEU A 234 -2.97 17.54 -0.51
C LEU A 234 -2.11 17.26 0.73
N VAL A 235 -1.55 18.28 1.35
CA VAL A 235 -0.75 18.14 2.58
C VAL A 235 -1.64 17.73 3.76
N ARG A 236 -2.82 18.36 3.92
CA ARG A 236 -3.78 18.00 4.98
C ARG A 236 -4.30 16.56 4.86
N LEU A 237 -4.34 16.00 3.66
CA LEU A 237 -4.67 14.59 3.43
C LEU A 237 -3.44 13.70 3.54
N GLY A 238 -2.36 14.06 2.87
CA GLY A 238 -1.17 13.22 2.71
C GLY A 238 -0.42 12.96 4.01
N VAL A 239 -0.24 13.98 4.85
CA VAL A 239 0.51 13.86 6.12
C VAL A 239 -0.17 12.89 7.09
N PRO A 240 -1.48 13.00 7.41
CA PRO A 240 -2.12 12.03 8.30
C PRO A 240 -2.18 10.61 7.71
N LEU A 241 -2.32 10.47 6.37
CA LEU A 241 -2.29 9.16 5.72
C LEU A 241 -0.89 8.54 5.79
N ALA A 242 0.16 9.33 5.61
CA ALA A 242 1.54 8.87 5.76
C ALA A 242 1.85 8.46 7.20
N ALA A 243 1.43 9.27 8.17
CA ALA A 243 1.57 8.96 9.59
C ALA A 243 0.81 7.68 9.97
N ASN A 244 -0.40 7.48 9.42
CA ASN A 244 -1.16 6.25 9.59
C ASN A 244 -0.41 5.03 9.05
N SER A 245 0.13 5.12 7.84
CA SER A 245 0.90 4.04 7.21
C SER A 245 2.15 3.70 8.02
N ALA A 246 2.92 4.71 8.43
CA ALA A 246 4.12 4.53 9.23
C ALA A 246 3.81 3.89 10.59
N LEU A 247 2.72 4.30 11.23
CA LEU A 247 2.29 3.78 12.53
C LEU A 247 1.87 2.29 12.42
N ILE A 248 1.08 1.93 11.42
CA ILE A 248 0.66 0.53 11.20
C ILE A 248 1.87 -0.35 10.92
N HIS A 249 2.79 0.07 10.04
CA HIS A 249 3.99 -0.69 9.75
C HIS A 249 4.92 -0.79 10.95
N GLY A 250 5.15 0.31 11.67
CA GLY A 250 5.97 0.31 12.89
C GLY A 250 5.43 -0.66 13.93
N THR A 251 4.13 -0.66 14.19
CA THR A 251 3.51 -1.58 15.15
C THR A 251 3.59 -3.04 14.69
N GLN A 252 3.45 -3.32 13.39
CA GLN A 252 3.65 -4.66 12.85
C GLN A 252 5.09 -5.14 13.02
N THR A 253 6.08 -4.28 12.77
CA THR A 253 7.50 -4.57 12.96
C THR A 253 7.82 -4.86 14.42
N VAL A 254 7.29 -4.05 15.35
CA VAL A 254 7.44 -4.29 16.80
C VAL A 254 6.84 -5.64 17.18
N CYS A 255 5.60 -5.95 16.78
CA CYS A 255 5.01 -7.26 17.04
C CYS A 255 5.86 -8.40 16.48
N ALA A 256 6.36 -8.27 15.24
CA ALA A 256 7.22 -9.28 14.62
C ALA A 256 8.53 -9.49 15.40
N SER A 257 9.15 -8.41 15.90
CA SER A 257 10.36 -8.48 16.72
C SER A 257 10.12 -9.29 18.01
N PHE A 258 8.99 -9.03 18.69
CA PHE A 258 8.64 -9.82 19.87
C PHE A 258 8.31 -11.28 19.54
N VAL A 259 7.62 -11.54 18.43
CA VAL A 259 7.35 -12.92 17.99
C VAL A 259 8.68 -13.66 17.71
N ASN A 260 9.69 -13.01 17.16
CA ASN A 260 10.99 -13.61 16.89
C ASN A 260 11.70 -14.06 18.18
N SER A 261 11.47 -13.40 19.33
CA SER A 261 12.04 -13.81 20.61
C SER A 261 11.50 -15.15 21.15
N PHE A 262 10.39 -15.65 20.60
CA PHE A 262 9.84 -16.97 20.94
C PHE A 262 10.51 -18.14 20.20
N GLY A 263 11.51 -17.86 19.38
CA GLY A 263 12.32 -18.87 18.70
C GLY A 263 12.04 -19.03 17.21
N LEU A 264 12.77 -19.94 16.58
CA LEU A 264 12.83 -20.08 15.12
C LEU A 264 11.49 -20.50 14.51
N VAL A 265 10.81 -21.49 15.11
CA VAL A 265 9.50 -22.00 14.64
C VAL A 265 8.47 -20.89 14.67
N ALA A 266 8.45 -20.09 15.74
CA ALA A 266 7.57 -18.95 15.91
C ALA A 266 7.79 -17.88 14.83
N SER A 267 9.05 -17.49 14.62
CA SER A 267 9.46 -16.52 13.61
C SER A 267 9.10 -16.98 12.20
N ALA A 268 9.41 -18.23 11.85
CA ALA A 268 9.08 -18.82 10.56
C ALA A 268 7.58 -18.86 10.31
N THR A 269 6.79 -19.32 11.31
CA THR A 269 5.32 -19.36 11.23
C THR A 269 4.74 -17.96 11.02
N ASN A 270 5.18 -16.97 11.78
CA ASN A 270 4.71 -15.59 11.64
C ASN A 270 5.05 -15.01 10.26
N SER A 271 6.27 -15.23 9.78
CA SER A 271 6.72 -14.74 8.46
C SER A 271 5.91 -15.34 7.32
N ILE A 272 5.73 -16.67 7.32
CA ILE A 272 4.94 -17.38 6.31
C ILE A 272 3.45 -16.98 6.43
N GLY A 273 2.91 -16.98 7.64
CA GLY A 273 1.52 -16.61 7.90
C GLY A 273 1.20 -15.19 7.43
N ASN A 274 2.10 -14.24 7.65
CA ASN A 274 1.93 -12.87 7.16
C ASN A 274 1.99 -12.78 5.63
N LYS A 275 2.83 -13.59 4.94
CA LYS A 275 2.84 -13.68 3.47
C LYS A 275 1.50 -14.22 2.95
N ILE A 276 0.96 -15.28 3.57
CA ILE A 276 -0.34 -15.85 3.23
C ILE A 276 -1.45 -14.80 3.45
N ASN A 277 -1.47 -14.14 4.60
CA ASN A 277 -2.44 -13.08 4.89
C ASN A 277 -2.35 -11.92 3.89
N LYS A 278 -1.14 -11.54 3.46
CA LYS A 278 -0.95 -10.50 2.44
C LYS A 278 -1.56 -10.90 1.10
N LEU A 279 -1.37 -12.15 0.67
CA LEU A 279 -1.98 -12.67 -0.56
C LEU A 279 -3.51 -12.69 -0.48
N ILE A 280 -4.08 -13.17 0.63
CA ILE A 280 -5.53 -13.18 0.86
C ILE A 280 -6.10 -11.75 0.82
N ASN A 281 -5.41 -10.79 1.43
CA ASN A 281 -5.90 -9.42 1.52
C ASN A 281 -5.72 -8.59 0.24
N VAL A 282 -4.89 -9.00 -0.71
CA VAL A 282 -4.67 -8.25 -1.99
C VAL A 282 -5.98 -8.00 -2.71
N PHE A 283 -6.87 -8.99 -2.76
CA PHE A 283 -8.19 -8.83 -3.39
C PHE A 283 -9.05 -7.79 -2.66
N THR A 284 -9.17 -7.94 -1.35
CA THR A 284 -9.95 -7.03 -0.50
C THR A 284 -9.41 -5.58 -0.62
N HIS A 285 -8.09 -5.40 -0.63
CA HIS A 285 -7.47 -4.09 -0.84
C HIS A 285 -7.81 -3.49 -2.21
N SER A 286 -7.82 -4.30 -3.26
CA SER A 286 -8.13 -3.83 -4.62
C SER A 286 -9.60 -3.38 -4.74
N VAL A 287 -10.52 -4.13 -4.15
CA VAL A 287 -11.95 -3.77 -4.08
C VAL A 287 -12.15 -2.48 -3.28
N ASN A 288 -11.46 -2.35 -2.13
CA ASN A 288 -11.58 -1.18 -1.26
C ASN A 288 -11.00 0.08 -1.89
N ALA A 289 -9.91 -0.02 -2.66
CA ALA A 289 -9.37 1.11 -3.42
C ALA A 289 -10.37 1.63 -4.46
N GLY A 290 -11.08 0.70 -5.13
CA GLY A 290 -12.18 1.04 -6.03
C GLY A 290 -13.36 1.70 -5.32
N ALA A 291 -13.76 1.13 -4.19
CA ALA A 291 -14.83 1.67 -3.36
C ALA A 291 -14.50 3.09 -2.88
N GLY A 292 -13.27 3.35 -2.43
CA GLY A 292 -12.82 4.68 -2.00
C GLY A 292 -12.92 5.73 -3.11
N ALA A 293 -12.51 5.38 -4.33
CA ALA A 293 -12.65 6.25 -5.50
C ALA A 293 -14.14 6.51 -5.84
N MET A 294 -14.96 5.44 -5.86
CA MET A 294 -16.40 5.56 -6.11
C MET A 294 -17.11 6.39 -5.05
N VAL A 295 -16.80 6.20 -3.78
CA VAL A 295 -17.33 6.98 -2.65
C VAL A 295 -16.93 8.44 -2.82
N GLY A 296 -15.66 8.74 -3.08
CA GLY A 296 -15.19 10.11 -3.30
C GLY A 296 -15.92 10.82 -4.44
N GLN A 297 -16.08 10.17 -5.61
CA GLN A 297 -16.82 10.71 -6.74
C GLN A 297 -18.30 10.93 -6.43
N ASN A 298 -18.95 10.02 -5.71
CA ASN A 298 -20.37 10.17 -5.38
C ASN A 298 -20.59 11.22 -4.29
N ILE A 299 -19.67 11.40 -3.35
CA ILE A 299 -19.67 12.50 -2.38
C ILE A 299 -19.49 13.84 -3.12
N GLY A 300 -18.52 13.95 -4.02
CA GLY A 300 -18.32 15.15 -4.86
C GLY A 300 -19.54 15.50 -5.71
N ALA A 301 -20.24 14.49 -6.22
CA ALA A 301 -21.51 14.64 -6.96
C ALA A 301 -22.74 14.83 -6.05
N ARG A 302 -22.59 14.83 -4.71
CA ARG A 302 -23.67 14.88 -3.71
C ARG A 302 -24.71 13.75 -3.82
N LYS A 303 -24.30 12.59 -4.38
CA LYS A 303 -25.16 11.40 -4.53
C LYS A 303 -25.02 10.46 -3.31
N PHE A 304 -25.41 10.92 -2.13
CA PHE A 304 -25.20 10.23 -0.85
C PHE A 304 -25.89 8.86 -0.76
N ASP A 305 -27.09 8.71 -1.33
CA ASP A 305 -27.80 7.42 -1.34
C ASP A 305 -27.05 6.34 -2.11
N ARG A 306 -26.31 6.75 -3.15
CA ARG A 306 -25.50 5.82 -3.91
C ARG A 306 -24.28 5.34 -3.10
N VAL A 307 -23.74 6.17 -2.19
CA VAL A 307 -22.65 5.77 -1.28
C VAL A 307 -23.07 4.60 -0.40
N ASN A 308 -24.29 4.63 0.16
CA ASN A 308 -24.82 3.51 0.96
C ASN A 308 -24.84 2.19 0.16
N LYS A 309 -25.28 2.26 -1.11
CA LYS A 309 -25.29 1.08 -2.01
C LYS A 309 -23.86 0.61 -2.35
N ILE A 310 -22.92 1.54 -2.54
CA ILE A 310 -21.50 1.21 -2.78
C ILE A 310 -20.94 0.43 -1.60
N ILE A 311 -21.16 0.90 -0.37
CA ILE A 311 -20.65 0.22 0.83
C ILE A 311 -21.23 -1.18 0.97
N LEU A 312 -22.54 -1.34 0.79
CA LEU A 312 -23.17 -2.66 0.85
C LEU A 312 -22.63 -3.61 -0.23
N THR A 313 -22.51 -3.15 -1.47
CA THR A 313 -21.99 -3.94 -2.59
C THR A 313 -20.52 -4.32 -2.37
N THR A 314 -19.72 -3.38 -1.85
CA THR A 314 -18.30 -3.61 -1.51
C THR A 314 -18.16 -4.66 -0.41
N SER A 315 -18.96 -4.53 0.66
CA SER A 315 -18.98 -5.50 1.77
C SER A 315 -19.37 -6.90 1.28
N ALA A 316 -20.41 -6.99 0.46
CA ALA A 316 -20.88 -8.28 -0.08
C ALA A 316 -19.83 -8.94 -0.98
N LEU A 317 -19.22 -8.18 -1.91
CA LEU A 317 -18.19 -8.69 -2.80
C LEU A 317 -16.93 -9.13 -2.02
N ALA A 318 -16.48 -8.32 -1.07
CA ALA A 318 -15.34 -8.66 -0.23
C ALA A 318 -15.65 -9.86 0.69
N ALA A 319 -16.90 -10.00 1.18
CA ALA A 319 -17.33 -11.13 2.00
C ALA A 319 -17.32 -12.45 1.20
N CYS A 320 -17.70 -12.45 -0.07
CA CYS A 320 -17.60 -13.63 -0.93
C CYS A 320 -16.15 -14.14 -1.02
N PHE A 321 -15.18 -13.22 -1.21
CA PHE A 321 -13.76 -13.59 -1.25
C PHE A 321 -13.21 -14.00 0.11
N ALA A 322 -13.63 -13.34 1.18
CA ALA A 322 -13.29 -13.73 2.54
C ALA A 322 -13.80 -15.14 2.86
N ALA A 323 -15.02 -15.47 2.43
CA ALA A 323 -15.60 -16.81 2.60
C ALA A 323 -14.79 -17.88 1.84
N ILE A 324 -14.42 -17.63 0.58
CA ILE A 324 -13.57 -18.54 -0.20
C ILE A 324 -12.21 -18.74 0.50
N SER A 325 -11.58 -17.65 0.94
CA SER A 325 -10.29 -17.71 1.65
C SER A 325 -10.40 -18.45 2.99
N ALA A 326 -11.50 -18.26 3.71
CA ALA A 326 -11.78 -18.97 4.96
C ALA A 326 -11.97 -20.48 4.70
N VAL A 327 -12.75 -20.86 3.69
CA VAL A 327 -12.94 -22.27 3.30
C VAL A 327 -11.59 -22.92 2.96
N ILE A 328 -10.75 -22.27 2.17
CA ILE A 328 -9.40 -22.79 1.84
C ILE A 328 -8.55 -22.93 3.10
N SER A 329 -8.56 -21.92 3.98
CA SER A 329 -7.78 -21.93 5.23
C SER A 329 -8.26 -22.99 6.24
N ILE A 330 -9.54 -23.35 6.20
CA ILE A 330 -10.12 -24.39 7.08
C ILE A 330 -9.91 -25.79 6.48
N ALA A 331 -10.16 -25.95 5.17
CA ALA A 331 -10.12 -27.26 4.53
C ALA A 331 -8.68 -27.74 4.24
N PHE A 332 -7.77 -26.80 3.96
CA PHE A 332 -6.42 -27.13 3.49
C PHE A 332 -5.30 -26.38 4.26
N PRO A 333 -5.36 -26.24 5.60
CA PRO A 333 -4.41 -25.38 6.31
C PRO A 333 -2.95 -25.88 6.21
N ARG A 334 -2.74 -27.21 6.30
CA ARG A 334 -1.39 -27.81 6.15
C ARG A 334 -0.85 -27.65 4.73
N GLN A 335 -1.68 -27.83 3.71
CA GLN A 335 -1.30 -27.70 2.31
C GLN A 335 -0.90 -26.25 1.99
N VAL A 336 -1.64 -25.27 2.52
CA VAL A 336 -1.31 -23.85 2.36
C VAL A 336 0.07 -23.51 2.93
N PHE A 337 0.41 -24.03 4.12
CA PHE A 337 1.75 -23.84 4.71
C PHE A 337 2.84 -24.62 3.95
N ARG A 338 2.53 -25.84 3.47
CA ARG A 338 3.46 -26.66 2.66
C ARG A 338 3.92 -26.01 1.37
N LEU A 339 3.17 -25.04 0.84
CA LEU A 339 3.64 -24.24 -0.30
C LEU A 339 4.89 -23.38 0.02
N PHE A 340 5.17 -23.16 1.31
CA PHE A 340 6.25 -22.27 1.75
C PHE A 340 7.35 -22.97 2.56
N THR A 341 7.07 -24.11 3.17
CA THR A 341 8.02 -24.86 4.01
C THR A 341 7.69 -26.34 4.07
N ASN A 342 8.72 -27.15 4.27
CA ASN A 342 8.60 -28.58 4.54
C ASN A 342 8.80 -28.92 6.02
N ASP A 343 9.04 -27.93 6.89
CA ASP A 343 9.26 -28.13 8.31
C ASP A 343 7.93 -28.51 9.00
N PRO A 344 7.82 -29.73 9.60
CA PRO A 344 6.59 -30.19 10.22
C PRO A 344 6.12 -29.32 11.39
N GLU A 345 7.05 -28.82 12.22
CA GLU A 345 6.71 -28.00 13.39
C GLU A 345 6.12 -26.66 12.96
N VAL A 346 6.73 -26.04 11.95
CA VAL A 346 6.23 -24.77 11.37
C VAL A 346 4.86 -24.98 10.72
N ILE A 347 4.62 -26.12 10.05
CA ILE A 347 3.33 -26.44 9.43
C ILE A 347 2.24 -26.61 10.48
N GLU A 348 2.49 -27.41 11.54
CA GLU A 348 1.48 -27.63 12.59
C GLU A 348 1.17 -26.35 13.37
N PHE A 349 2.19 -25.54 13.67
CA PHE A 349 1.97 -24.25 14.31
C PHE A 349 1.29 -23.26 13.36
N GLY A 350 1.55 -23.36 12.05
CA GLY A 350 0.89 -22.63 11.00
C GLY A 350 -0.61 -22.90 10.90
N VAL A 351 -1.06 -24.13 11.21
CA VAL A 351 -2.50 -24.45 11.31
C VAL A 351 -3.17 -23.62 12.41
N VAL A 352 -2.50 -23.44 13.55
CA VAL A 352 -2.99 -22.60 14.65
C VAL A 352 -3.06 -21.14 14.23
N PHE A 353 -2.00 -20.64 13.57
CA PHE A 353 -1.94 -19.29 13.01
C PHE A 353 -3.12 -19.02 12.06
N LEU A 354 -3.39 -19.94 11.11
CA LEU A 354 -4.49 -19.78 10.16
C LEU A 354 -5.86 -19.79 10.85
N LYS A 355 -6.07 -20.64 11.85
CA LYS A 355 -7.32 -20.63 12.63
C LYS A 355 -7.57 -19.27 13.29
N ILE A 356 -6.54 -18.67 13.88
CA ILE A 356 -6.65 -17.32 14.47
C ILE A 356 -6.89 -16.28 13.37
N SER A 357 -6.21 -16.41 12.21
CA SER A 357 -6.36 -15.51 11.07
C SER A 357 -7.79 -15.49 10.49
N LEU A 358 -8.61 -16.54 10.69
CA LEU A 358 -10.02 -16.58 10.27
C LEU A 358 -10.82 -15.39 10.82
N ILE A 359 -10.54 -14.95 12.05
CA ILE A 359 -11.19 -13.78 12.66
C ILE A 359 -10.88 -12.53 11.80
N GLY A 360 -9.62 -12.36 11.39
CA GLY A 360 -9.22 -11.24 10.54
C GLY A 360 -9.79 -11.32 9.13
N ILE A 361 -9.88 -12.52 8.56
CA ILE A 361 -10.51 -12.77 7.26
C ILE A 361 -11.99 -12.36 7.31
N ALA A 362 -12.72 -12.80 8.35
CA ALA A 362 -14.14 -12.48 8.52
C ALA A 362 -14.43 -10.99 8.70
N ILE A 363 -13.49 -10.24 9.32
CA ILE A 363 -13.67 -8.81 9.59
C ILE A 363 -13.20 -7.92 8.45
N SER A 364 -12.29 -8.41 7.58
CA SER A 364 -11.68 -7.62 6.51
C SER A 364 -12.68 -6.97 5.54
N PRO A 365 -13.84 -7.58 5.18
CA PRO A 365 -14.85 -6.93 4.35
C PRO A 365 -15.44 -5.67 4.97
N LEU A 366 -15.73 -5.70 6.26
CA LEU A 366 -16.26 -4.55 6.99
C LEU A 366 -15.21 -3.48 7.17
N GLN A 367 -13.98 -3.88 7.53
CA GLN A 367 -12.85 -2.97 7.67
C GLN A 367 -12.66 -2.15 6.39
N GLY A 368 -12.57 -2.78 5.25
CA GLY A 368 -12.33 -2.10 3.99
C GLY A 368 -13.48 -1.22 3.54
N SER A 369 -14.71 -1.71 3.64
CA SER A 369 -15.90 -0.97 3.22
C SER A 369 -16.11 0.30 4.05
N PHE A 370 -16.01 0.21 5.38
CA PHE A 370 -16.15 1.40 6.22
C PHE A 370 -14.95 2.34 6.11
N SER A 371 -13.73 1.83 5.96
CA SER A 371 -12.55 2.67 5.69
C SER A 371 -12.67 3.44 4.38
N SER A 372 -13.34 2.88 3.35
CA SER A 372 -13.55 3.58 2.08
C SER A 372 -14.45 4.82 2.21
N VAL A 373 -15.36 4.87 3.20
CA VAL A 373 -16.14 6.08 3.52
C VAL A 373 -15.26 7.13 4.17
N VAL A 374 -14.42 6.73 5.13
CA VAL A 374 -13.51 7.65 5.82
C VAL A 374 -12.56 8.30 4.82
N THR A 375 -11.94 7.48 3.95
CA THR A 375 -11.01 7.96 2.94
C THR A 375 -11.72 8.75 1.84
N GLY A 376 -12.80 8.24 1.26
CA GLY A 376 -13.54 8.89 0.17
C GLY A 376 -14.16 10.23 0.59
N SER A 377 -14.54 10.38 1.87
CA SER A 377 -14.98 11.67 2.42
C SER A 377 -13.85 12.66 2.68
N GLY A 378 -12.59 12.24 2.54
CA GLY A 378 -11.42 13.07 2.80
C GLY A 378 -11.14 13.31 4.28
N ASN A 379 -11.58 12.41 5.18
CA ASN A 379 -11.33 12.55 6.61
C ASN A 379 -10.01 11.87 7.03
N ALA A 380 -8.89 12.42 6.57
CA ALA A 380 -7.57 11.86 6.85
C ALA A 380 -7.20 11.83 8.34
N ASN A 381 -7.67 12.81 9.13
CA ASN A 381 -7.46 12.80 10.57
C ASN A 381 -8.17 11.62 11.25
N LEU A 382 -9.38 11.29 10.78
CA LEU A 382 -10.11 10.12 11.29
C LEU A 382 -9.42 8.81 10.86
N SER A 383 -8.84 8.77 9.64
CA SER A 383 -7.99 7.67 9.21
C SER A 383 -6.77 7.49 10.11
N PHE A 384 -6.10 8.58 10.48
CA PHE A 384 -4.96 8.55 11.40
C PHE A 384 -5.36 8.07 12.80
N PHE A 385 -6.47 8.59 13.35
CA PHE A 385 -7.01 8.13 14.64
C PHE A 385 -7.38 6.63 14.60
N SER A 386 -7.96 6.18 13.49
CA SER A 386 -8.24 4.77 13.25
C SER A 386 -6.96 3.91 13.27
N GLY A 387 -5.84 4.44 12.75
CA GLY A 387 -4.53 3.76 12.81
C GLY A 387 -3.94 3.69 14.22
N ILE A 388 -4.14 4.73 15.04
CA ILE A 388 -3.73 4.70 16.46
C ILE A 388 -4.52 3.61 17.20
N LEU A 389 -5.84 3.55 16.97
CA LEU A 389 -6.69 2.54 17.59
C LEU A 389 -6.32 1.12 17.14
N ASP A 390 -6.11 0.91 15.82
CA ASP A 390 -5.66 -0.38 15.30
C ASP A 390 -4.26 -0.75 15.82
N GLY A 391 -3.26 0.09 15.52
CA GLY A 391 -1.85 -0.26 15.69
C GLY A 391 -1.40 -0.23 17.14
N VAL A 392 -1.68 0.88 17.86
CA VAL A 392 -1.14 1.08 19.21
C VAL A 392 -2.05 0.45 20.26
N ILE A 393 -3.32 0.80 20.27
CA ILE A 393 -4.22 0.42 21.36
C ILE A 393 -4.62 -1.04 21.26
N LEU A 394 -5.17 -1.45 20.11
CA LEU A 394 -5.68 -2.80 19.98
C LEU A 394 -4.56 -3.78 19.62
N ARG A 395 -3.77 -3.52 18.58
CA ARG A 395 -2.74 -4.47 18.13
C ARG A 395 -1.64 -4.64 19.18
N LEU A 396 -0.89 -3.60 19.50
CA LEU A 396 0.17 -3.69 20.50
C LEU A 396 -0.39 -3.93 21.90
N GLY A 397 -1.34 -3.12 22.35
CA GLY A 397 -1.91 -3.22 23.69
C GLY A 397 -2.48 -4.60 23.97
N LEU A 398 -3.33 -5.16 23.07
CA LEU A 398 -3.88 -6.50 23.27
C LEU A 398 -2.81 -7.59 23.08
N SER A 399 -1.84 -7.43 22.16
CA SER A 399 -0.75 -8.39 22.02
C SER A 399 -0.01 -8.57 23.34
N PHE A 400 0.41 -7.47 23.97
CA PHE A 400 1.13 -7.53 25.25
C PHE A 400 0.25 -8.01 26.40
N LEU A 401 -0.99 -7.53 26.48
CA LEU A 401 -1.94 -7.95 27.48
C LEU A 401 -2.20 -9.47 27.41
N LEU A 402 -2.49 -9.99 26.22
CA LEU A 402 -2.78 -11.42 26.04
C LEU A 402 -1.52 -12.27 26.21
N ALA A 403 -0.36 -11.82 25.72
CA ALA A 403 0.87 -12.59 25.78
C ALA A 403 1.41 -12.72 27.21
N TYR A 404 1.41 -11.65 27.98
CA TYR A 404 2.09 -11.58 29.28
C TYR A 404 1.14 -11.60 30.46
N THR A 405 -0.02 -10.92 30.42
CA THR A 405 -0.96 -10.88 31.55
C THR A 405 -1.87 -12.13 31.56
N PHE A 406 -2.30 -12.56 30.37
CA PHE A 406 -3.10 -13.81 30.23
C PHE A 406 -2.22 -15.04 29.93
N GLU A 407 -0.89 -14.90 29.95
CA GLU A 407 0.09 -15.96 29.78
C GLU A 407 -0.08 -16.78 28.48
N MET A 408 -0.70 -16.19 27.44
CA MET A 408 -0.90 -16.85 26.16
C MET A 408 0.38 -16.93 25.31
N GLY A 409 1.47 -16.29 25.73
CA GLY A 409 2.75 -16.29 25.01
C GLY A 409 2.56 -15.76 23.58
N ILE A 410 3.12 -16.49 22.60
CA ILE A 410 3.08 -16.10 21.18
C ILE A 410 1.64 -15.99 20.63
N LEU A 411 0.70 -16.80 21.12
CA LEU A 411 -0.69 -16.73 20.67
C LEU A 411 -1.30 -15.36 20.96
N GLY A 412 -0.90 -14.71 22.06
CA GLY A 412 -1.30 -13.35 22.37
C GLY A 412 -0.94 -12.36 21.26
N PHE A 413 0.24 -12.49 20.65
CA PHE A 413 0.65 -11.66 19.50
C PHE A 413 -0.16 -11.97 18.24
N PHE A 414 -0.49 -13.23 17.98
CA PHE A 414 -1.32 -13.61 16.85
C PHE A 414 -2.74 -13.06 16.98
N TYR A 415 -3.35 -13.20 18.18
CA TYR A 415 -4.67 -12.62 18.46
C TYR A 415 -4.65 -11.09 18.42
N GLY A 416 -3.67 -10.43 19.04
CA GLY A 416 -3.57 -8.97 19.03
C GLY A 416 -3.43 -8.40 17.61
N ASN A 417 -2.63 -9.06 16.75
CA ASN A 417 -2.49 -8.67 15.34
C ASN A 417 -3.81 -8.72 14.56
N VAL A 418 -4.67 -9.69 14.87
CA VAL A 418 -5.97 -9.85 14.22
C VAL A 418 -7.02 -8.93 14.84
N LEU A 419 -7.04 -8.78 16.15
CA LEU A 419 -7.99 -7.94 16.89
C LEU A 419 -7.77 -6.44 16.62
N GLY A 420 -6.54 -6.02 16.29
CA GLY A 420 -6.26 -4.65 15.85
C GLY A 420 -7.20 -4.18 14.72
N ARG A 421 -7.55 -5.07 13.80
CA ARG A 421 -8.45 -4.77 12.67
C ARG A 421 -9.85 -4.30 13.07
N PHE A 422 -10.28 -4.53 14.31
CA PHE A 422 -11.55 -3.98 14.80
C PHE A 422 -11.52 -2.45 14.95
N GLY A 423 -10.35 -1.84 15.18
CA GLY A 423 -10.21 -0.40 15.28
C GLY A 423 -10.79 0.36 14.08
N PRO A 424 -10.31 0.12 12.87
CA PRO A 424 -10.86 0.72 11.66
C PRO A 424 -12.34 0.41 11.42
N VAL A 425 -12.83 -0.78 11.82
CA VAL A 425 -14.25 -1.13 11.72
C VAL A 425 -15.08 -0.27 12.66
N ILE A 426 -14.70 -0.17 13.93
CA ILE A 426 -15.41 0.63 14.94
C ILE A 426 -15.47 2.10 14.50
N VAL A 427 -14.32 2.68 14.15
CA VAL A 427 -14.23 4.07 13.74
C VAL A 427 -15.03 4.34 12.46
N GLY A 428 -14.84 3.53 11.45
CA GLY A 428 -15.48 3.70 10.15
C GLY A 428 -16.98 3.43 10.19
N ALA A 429 -17.44 2.40 10.91
CA ALA A 429 -18.86 2.11 11.12
C ALA A 429 -19.56 3.24 11.89
N THR A 430 -18.96 3.70 13.00
CA THR A 430 -19.49 4.82 13.77
C THR A 430 -19.63 6.07 12.90
N TYR A 431 -18.61 6.37 12.10
CA TYR A 431 -18.63 7.51 11.17
C TYR A 431 -19.70 7.36 10.10
N PHE A 432 -19.88 6.15 9.55
CA PHE A 432 -20.89 5.85 8.55
C PHE A 432 -22.31 5.99 9.10
N PHE A 433 -22.61 5.30 10.23
CA PHE A 433 -23.97 5.26 10.79
C PHE A 433 -24.41 6.58 11.43
N THR A 434 -23.48 7.38 11.97
CA THR A 434 -23.79 8.74 12.46
C THR A 434 -24.12 9.73 11.35
N GLY A 435 -23.86 9.39 10.10
CA GLY A 435 -24.14 10.25 8.95
C GLY A 435 -23.24 11.50 8.85
N LYS A 436 -22.26 11.67 9.75
CA LYS A 436 -21.35 12.85 9.79
C LYS A 436 -20.58 13.06 8.48
N TRP A 437 -20.38 12.00 7.70
CA TRP A 437 -19.74 12.09 6.37
C TRP A 437 -20.60 12.85 5.34
N LYS A 438 -21.93 12.89 5.50
CA LYS A 438 -22.87 13.62 4.62
C LYS A 438 -22.83 15.14 4.84
N THR A 439 -22.59 15.56 6.08
CA THR A 439 -22.60 16.96 6.50
C THR A 439 -21.21 17.60 6.55
N ARG A 440 -20.17 16.79 6.28
CA ARG A 440 -18.81 17.28 6.25
C ARG A 440 -18.59 18.25 5.08
N LYS A 441 -17.87 19.35 5.35
CA LYS A 441 -17.42 20.27 4.29
C LYS A 441 -16.59 19.49 3.26
N LEU A 442 -16.98 19.59 1.99
CA LEU A 442 -16.26 18.89 0.91
C LEU A 442 -14.87 19.49 0.73
N LEU A 443 -13.94 18.67 0.25
CA LEU A 443 -12.59 19.14 -0.05
C LEU A 443 -12.58 20.20 -1.16
N ILE A 444 -13.51 20.10 -2.12
CA ILE A 444 -13.74 21.08 -3.17
C ILE A 444 -14.14 22.47 -2.63
N ASP A 445 -14.89 22.51 -1.52
CA ASP A 445 -15.29 23.78 -0.89
C ASP A 445 -14.17 24.37 -0.02
N SER A 446 -13.12 23.61 0.26
CA SER A 446 -11.96 24.04 1.05
C SER A 446 -10.85 24.64 0.20
N ALA A 447 -10.92 24.45 -1.10
CA ALA A 447 -9.96 24.97 -2.08
C ALA A 447 -10.44 26.27 -2.75
N LYS A 448 -11.68 26.65 -2.52
CA LYS A 448 -12.23 27.96 -2.88
C LYS A 448 -12.01 28.97 -1.75
#